data_239553cbb9c96a052c70b4250d091fc0
#
_entry.id   239553cbb9c96a052c70b4250d091fc0
#
_cell.length_a   1.000
_cell.length_b   1.000
_cell.length_c   1.000
_cell.angle_alpha   90.00
_cell.angle_beta   90.00
_cell.angle_gamma   90.00
#
_symmetry.space_group_name_H-M   'P 1'
#
loop_
_entity.id
_entity.type
_entity.pdbx_description
1 polymer ?
#
loop_
_entity_poly.entity_id
_entity_poly.type
_entity_poly.pdbx_seq_one_letter_code
_entity_poly.pdbx_strand_id
1 'polypeptide(L)'
;MVKKKINLKDITIIIPAKIIEKNLINCVDVCKKKYPDTPVIIVLDYLDKKKSLLQRKNIKLVSTGSISIGEKRNIAVNSTKTSFIAFLDSDAYPSKDWLENGIKLLKEKNIEAVGGTELDFPSQSYIEKCVSNAGRSFLVTVLNFRKNLKKEKYCNYLPTCNLILEKKTYKKVGGMNANLVTGEDWDFGERLRKNGKKILYSPNVRIFHKSRDLKNFFRQRLIYGEGIINLLKIKKNFFYFLSLIFLFFLVFLLSFPIVFFYPIWGKIYTNILIFYLAIVFFESAKISKNPLLFLGTFFTILIGNITPGIGTLIKILGFNLNSKKIYKNF
;
A
#
# COMPACT_ATOMS: atom_id res chain seq x y z
N MET A 1 -12.29 -31.32 -19.18
CA MET A 1 -11.12 -30.93 -18.37
C MET A 1 -11.49 -30.98 -16.89
N VAL A 2 -10.93 -31.91 -16.14
CA VAL A 2 -11.17 -32.04 -14.70
C VAL A 2 -10.61 -30.77 -14.02
N LYS A 3 -11.46 -29.96 -13.38
CA LYS A 3 -11.03 -28.81 -12.57
C LYS A 3 -10.17 -29.34 -11.44
N LYS A 4 -8.87 -29.29 -11.59
CA LYS A 4 -7.91 -29.67 -10.53
C LYS A 4 -8.24 -28.84 -9.29
N LYS A 5 -8.77 -29.48 -8.25
CA LYS A 5 -9.17 -28.84 -7.00
C LYS A 5 -8.00 -28.01 -6.45
N ILE A 6 -8.25 -26.74 -6.16
CA ILE A 6 -7.22 -25.83 -5.64
C ILE A 6 -6.86 -26.33 -4.24
N ASN A 7 -5.59 -26.70 -4.04
CA ASN A 7 -5.10 -27.12 -2.73
C ASN A 7 -4.63 -25.89 -1.95
N LEU A 8 -5.46 -25.39 -1.05
CA LEU A 8 -5.13 -24.24 -0.18
C LEU A 8 -4.09 -24.55 0.89
N LYS A 9 -3.68 -25.81 1.06
CA LYS A 9 -2.56 -26.19 1.93
C LYS A 9 -1.20 -25.88 1.28
N ASP A 10 -1.15 -25.67 -0.05
CA ASP A 10 0.08 -25.32 -0.78
C ASP A 10 0.29 -23.80 -0.93
N ILE A 11 -0.39 -22.98 -0.12
CA ILE A 11 -0.17 -21.56 -0.01
C ILE A 11 0.04 -21.17 1.45
N THR A 12 0.98 -20.25 1.72
CA THR A 12 1.19 -19.66 3.04
C THR A 12 0.76 -18.22 3.05
N ILE A 13 -0.12 -17.85 4.00
CA ILE A 13 -0.43 -16.44 4.29
C ILE A 13 0.70 -15.88 5.16
N ILE A 14 1.25 -14.74 4.75
CA ILE A 14 2.34 -14.05 5.45
C ILE A 14 1.82 -12.69 5.95
N ILE A 15 1.88 -12.49 7.26
CA ILE A 15 1.39 -11.29 7.93
C ILE A 15 2.54 -10.64 8.71
N PRO A 16 3.19 -9.61 8.17
CA PRO A 16 4.15 -8.82 8.93
C PRO A 16 3.41 -7.86 9.87
N ALA A 17 3.87 -7.78 11.11
CA ALA A 17 3.37 -6.84 12.11
C ALA A 17 4.54 -6.36 12.98
N LYS A 18 4.29 -5.35 13.82
CA LYS A 18 5.27 -4.91 14.82
C LYS A 18 5.05 -5.64 16.13
N ILE A 19 3.86 -5.49 16.65
CA ILE A 19 3.42 -6.01 17.93
C ILE A 19 2.06 -6.69 17.80
N ILE A 20 1.64 -7.38 18.81
CA ILE A 20 0.33 -8.05 18.85
C ILE A 20 -0.73 -7.06 19.31
N GLU A 21 -1.52 -6.58 18.34
CA GLU A 21 -2.64 -5.65 18.55
C GLU A 21 -3.96 -6.26 18.12
N LYS A 22 -5.06 -5.61 18.50
CA LYS A 22 -6.43 -6.03 18.17
C LYS A 22 -6.64 -6.27 16.68
N ASN A 23 -6.05 -5.40 15.81
CA ASN A 23 -6.18 -5.56 14.35
C ASN A 23 -5.55 -6.87 13.87
N LEU A 24 -4.33 -7.19 14.35
CA LEU A 24 -3.65 -8.43 14.01
C LEU A 24 -4.44 -9.66 14.49
N ILE A 25 -4.94 -9.65 15.72
CA ILE A 25 -5.74 -10.76 16.28
C ILE A 25 -6.96 -10.99 15.40
N ASN A 26 -7.72 -9.94 15.10
CA ASN A 26 -8.89 -10.01 14.24
C ASN A 26 -8.55 -10.49 12.81
N CYS A 27 -7.43 -10.02 12.24
CA CYS A 27 -6.95 -10.48 10.94
C CYS A 27 -6.72 -11.98 10.93
N VAL A 28 -6.01 -12.48 11.95
CA VAL A 28 -5.70 -13.91 12.11
C VAL A 28 -6.96 -14.74 12.32
N ASP A 29 -7.89 -14.29 13.14
CA ASP A 29 -9.16 -14.98 13.39
C ASP A 29 -10.00 -15.09 12.11
N VAL A 30 -10.08 -14.02 11.31
CA VAL A 30 -10.76 -14.05 10.00
C VAL A 30 -10.05 -14.98 9.03
N CYS A 31 -8.71 -14.95 8.96
CA CYS A 31 -7.93 -15.86 8.13
C CYS A 31 -8.20 -17.31 8.51
N LYS A 32 -8.18 -17.64 9.79
CA LYS A 32 -8.38 -19.03 10.27
C LYS A 32 -9.83 -19.50 10.15
N LYS A 33 -10.79 -18.60 10.29
CA LYS A 33 -12.21 -18.90 10.01
C LYS A 33 -12.45 -19.26 8.54
N LYS A 34 -11.80 -18.54 7.61
CA LYS A 34 -11.98 -18.77 6.16
C LYS A 34 -11.08 -19.88 5.62
N TYR A 35 -9.87 -19.99 6.15
CA TYR A 35 -8.80 -20.87 5.67
C TYR A 35 -8.20 -21.67 6.82
N PRO A 36 -8.98 -22.59 7.45
CA PRO A 36 -8.56 -23.30 8.67
C PRO A 36 -7.27 -24.11 8.49
N ASP A 37 -7.10 -24.73 7.33
CA ASP A 37 -5.96 -25.61 7.04
C ASP A 37 -4.76 -24.88 6.38
N THR A 38 -4.95 -23.64 5.94
CA THR A 38 -3.89 -22.85 5.28
C THR A 38 -2.84 -22.44 6.32
N PRO A 39 -1.54 -22.68 6.06
CA PRO A 39 -0.47 -22.18 6.91
C PRO A 39 -0.44 -20.65 6.96
N VAL A 40 -0.19 -20.11 8.16
CA VAL A 40 0.00 -18.66 8.39
C VAL A 40 1.34 -18.45 9.08
N ILE A 41 2.14 -17.52 8.58
CA ILE A 41 3.36 -17.05 9.22
C ILE A 41 3.17 -15.59 9.61
N ILE A 42 3.30 -15.31 10.91
CA ILE A 42 3.23 -13.96 11.47
C ILE A 42 4.64 -13.57 11.89
N VAL A 43 5.13 -12.43 11.36
CA VAL A 43 6.46 -11.93 11.68
C VAL A 43 6.32 -10.66 12.51
N LEU A 44 6.86 -10.69 13.72
CA LEU A 44 6.73 -9.65 14.74
C LEU A 44 8.11 -9.07 15.11
N ASP A 45 8.15 -7.83 15.58
CA ASP A 45 9.37 -7.30 16.19
C ASP A 45 9.70 -8.09 17.46
N TYR A 46 8.71 -8.28 18.32
CA TYR A 46 8.89 -8.98 19.60
C TYR A 46 7.67 -9.88 19.87
N LEU A 47 7.92 -10.97 20.56
CA LEU A 47 6.88 -11.84 21.13
C LEU A 47 6.65 -11.45 22.59
N ASP A 48 5.44 -11.00 22.89
CA ASP A 48 5.00 -10.67 24.24
C ASP A 48 4.06 -11.75 24.82
N LYS A 49 3.51 -11.49 26.03
CA LYS A 49 2.55 -12.40 26.71
C LYS A 49 1.28 -12.66 25.86
N LYS A 50 0.93 -11.76 24.95
CA LYS A 50 -0.24 -11.89 24.05
C LYS A 50 -0.04 -12.93 22.95
N LYS A 51 1.15 -13.53 22.81
CA LYS A 51 1.39 -14.58 21.81
C LYS A 51 0.39 -15.75 21.90
N SER A 52 -0.12 -16.05 23.10
CA SER A 52 -1.14 -17.06 23.31
C SER A 52 -2.43 -16.79 22.53
N LEU A 53 -2.79 -15.51 22.29
CA LEU A 53 -3.97 -15.11 21.52
C LEU A 53 -3.84 -15.44 20.02
N LEU A 54 -2.63 -15.69 19.54
CA LEU A 54 -2.33 -16.05 18.15
C LEU A 54 -2.02 -17.53 17.95
N GLN A 55 -1.90 -18.31 19.04
CA GLN A 55 -1.62 -19.73 18.96
C GLN A 55 -2.85 -20.51 18.44
N ARG A 56 -2.79 -20.85 17.16
CA ARG A 56 -3.80 -21.68 16.45
C ARG A 56 -3.07 -22.74 15.61
N LYS A 57 -3.77 -23.78 15.26
CA LYS A 57 -3.25 -24.80 14.31
C LYS A 57 -2.77 -24.14 13.02
N ASN A 58 -1.61 -24.56 12.53
CA ASN A 58 -0.98 -24.05 11.30
C ASN A 58 -0.60 -22.55 11.36
N ILE A 59 -0.33 -21.99 12.54
CA ILE A 59 0.26 -20.66 12.70
C ILE A 59 1.68 -20.79 13.21
N LYS A 60 2.62 -20.12 12.55
CA LYS A 60 4.00 -19.96 12.97
C LYS A 60 4.26 -18.49 13.33
N LEU A 61 4.72 -18.24 14.53
CA LEU A 61 5.17 -16.91 14.99
C LEU A 61 6.69 -16.83 14.84
N VAL A 62 7.17 -15.72 14.29
CA VAL A 62 8.60 -15.43 14.10
C VAL A 62 8.88 -14.06 14.71
N SER A 63 9.89 -13.98 15.59
CA SER A 63 10.39 -12.72 16.14
C SER A 63 11.68 -12.34 15.46
N THR A 64 11.80 -11.06 15.04
CA THR A 64 12.94 -10.61 14.24
C THR A 64 13.67 -9.40 14.81
N GLY A 65 13.14 -8.81 15.88
CA GLY A 65 13.54 -7.45 16.25
C GLY A 65 12.95 -6.41 15.30
N SER A 66 13.30 -5.16 15.51
CA SER A 66 12.82 -4.03 14.70
C SER A 66 13.60 -3.93 13.39
N ILE A 67 13.11 -4.60 12.35
CA ILE A 67 13.66 -4.59 10.98
C ILE A 67 12.65 -4.03 9.99
N SER A 68 13.05 -3.83 8.73
CA SER A 68 12.15 -3.33 7.69
C SER A 68 11.03 -4.34 7.39
N ILE A 69 9.89 -3.84 6.92
CA ILE A 69 8.76 -4.71 6.53
C ILE A 69 9.12 -5.63 5.36
N GLY A 70 9.97 -5.15 4.43
CA GLY A 70 10.49 -5.96 3.33
C GLY A 70 11.32 -7.14 3.84
N GLU A 71 12.18 -6.91 4.83
CA GLU A 71 13.00 -7.96 5.43
C GLU A 71 12.17 -8.99 6.22
N LYS A 72 11.15 -8.54 6.96
CA LYS A 72 10.19 -9.45 7.60
C LYS A 72 9.54 -10.39 6.59
N ARG A 73 9.11 -9.85 5.42
CA ARG A 73 8.54 -10.67 4.35
C ARG A 73 9.57 -11.66 3.80
N ASN A 74 10.82 -11.27 3.62
CA ASN A 74 11.89 -12.17 3.17
C ASN A 74 12.10 -13.34 4.15
N ILE A 75 12.19 -13.06 5.43
CA ILE A 75 12.34 -14.08 6.48
C ILE A 75 11.15 -15.04 6.48
N ALA A 76 9.92 -14.52 6.36
CA ALA A 76 8.73 -15.35 6.28
C ALA A 76 8.74 -16.27 5.06
N VAL A 77 9.06 -15.75 3.87
CA VAL A 77 9.13 -16.51 2.63
C VAL A 77 10.19 -17.62 2.72
N ASN A 78 11.33 -17.33 3.34
CA ASN A 78 12.37 -18.34 3.55
C ASN A 78 11.92 -19.44 4.51
N SER A 79 11.04 -19.12 5.44
CA SER A 79 10.50 -20.06 6.44
C SER A 79 9.33 -20.88 5.93
N THR A 80 8.72 -20.57 4.77
CA THR A 80 7.58 -21.32 4.22
C THR A 80 8.02 -22.54 3.42
N LYS A 81 7.20 -23.62 3.48
CA LYS A 81 7.41 -24.85 2.69
C LYS A 81 6.51 -24.95 1.47
N THR A 82 5.53 -24.06 1.33
CA THR A 82 4.52 -24.07 0.26
C THR A 82 5.03 -23.47 -1.03
N SER A 83 4.40 -23.82 -2.16
CA SER A 83 4.74 -23.32 -3.50
C SER A 83 4.27 -21.91 -3.74
N PHE A 84 3.18 -21.50 -3.08
CA PHE A 84 2.59 -20.16 -3.20
C PHE A 84 2.68 -19.41 -1.88
N ILE A 85 2.72 -18.09 -1.98
CA ILE A 85 2.68 -17.16 -0.85
C ILE A 85 1.62 -16.08 -1.11
N ALA A 86 0.96 -15.67 -0.03
CA ALA A 86 -0.02 -14.59 -0.03
C ALA A 86 0.34 -13.58 1.06
N PHE A 87 0.72 -12.38 0.67
CA PHE A 87 0.96 -11.28 1.61
C PHE A 87 -0.35 -10.61 1.99
N LEU A 88 -0.51 -10.36 3.27
CA LEU A 88 -1.65 -9.68 3.87
C LEU A 88 -1.16 -8.78 5.00
N ASP A 89 -1.60 -7.54 5.07
CA ASP A 89 -1.23 -6.65 6.17
C ASP A 89 -2.05 -6.99 7.44
N SER A 90 -1.50 -6.67 8.61
CA SER A 90 -2.10 -7.00 9.91
C SER A 90 -3.42 -6.27 10.20
N ASP A 91 -3.74 -5.23 9.44
CA ASP A 91 -4.96 -4.44 9.48
C ASP A 91 -5.87 -4.70 8.27
N ALA A 92 -5.66 -5.84 7.59
CA ALA A 92 -6.46 -6.27 6.45
C ALA A 92 -7.15 -7.61 6.72
N TYR A 93 -8.31 -7.85 6.08
CA TYR A 93 -9.05 -9.11 6.18
C TYR A 93 -9.33 -9.65 4.78
N PRO A 94 -9.09 -10.95 4.52
CA PRO A 94 -9.44 -11.54 3.25
C PRO A 94 -10.96 -11.54 3.04
N SER A 95 -11.41 -11.22 1.82
CA SER A 95 -12.79 -11.44 1.42
C SER A 95 -13.07 -12.93 1.21
N LYS A 96 -14.32 -13.28 0.89
CA LYS A 96 -14.64 -14.63 0.45
C LYS A 96 -13.87 -14.98 -0.83
N ASP A 97 -13.37 -16.22 -0.92
CA ASP A 97 -12.70 -16.78 -2.10
C ASP A 97 -11.41 -16.02 -2.53
N TRP A 98 -10.75 -15.30 -1.59
CA TRP A 98 -9.55 -14.51 -1.88
C TRP A 98 -8.39 -15.35 -2.41
N LEU A 99 -8.04 -16.45 -1.71
CA LEU A 99 -6.95 -17.35 -2.11
C LEU A 99 -7.32 -18.18 -3.34
N GLU A 100 -8.55 -18.66 -3.40
CA GLU A 100 -9.06 -19.45 -4.52
C GLU A 100 -8.98 -18.67 -5.83
N ASN A 101 -9.48 -17.44 -5.83
CA ASN A 101 -9.43 -16.55 -6.98
C ASN A 101 -7.98 -16.23 -7.39
N GLY A 102 -7.11 -15.97 -6.42
CA GLY A 102 -5.71 -15.69 -6.67
C GLY A 102 -4.98 -16.88 -7.31
N ILE A 103 -5.07 -18.06 -6.72
CA ILE A 103 -4.40 -19.27 -7.24
C ILE A 103 -4.98 -19.67 -8.60
N LYS A 104 -6.30 -19.56 -8.77
CA LYS A 104 -6.96 -19.85 -10.05
C LYS A 104 -6.35 -19.01 -11.16
N LEU A 105 -6.24 -17.68 -10.96
CA LEU A 105 -5.69 -16.76 -11.93
C LEU A 105 -4.21 -17.02 -12.24
N LEU A 106 -3.39 -17.30 -11.21
CA LEU A 106 -1.98 -17.67 -11.41
C LEU A 106 -1.84 -18.90 -12.34
N LYS A 107 -2.69 -19.90 -12.16
CA LYS A 107 -2.63 -21.16 -12.94
C LYS A 107 -3.24 -21.00 -14.33
N GLU A 108 -4.43 -20.39 -14.45
CA GLU A 108 -5.17 -20.32 -15.71
C GLU A 108 -4.57 -19.33 -16.70
N LYS A 109 -4.00 -18.21 -16.21
CA LYS A 109 -3.45 -17.15 -17.06
C LYS A 109 -1.95 -17.21 -17.25
N ASN A 110 -1.28 -18.18 -16.64
CA ASN A 110 0.17 -18.34 -16.66
C ASN A 110 0.87 -17.00 -16.31
N ILE A 111 0.49 -16.45 -15.16
CA ILE A 111 1.04 -15.23 -14.58
C ILE A 111 1.71 -15.57 -13.25
N GLU A 112 2.64 -14.73 -12.84
CA GLU A 112 3.44 -15.03 -11.65
C GLU A 112 3.01 -14.31 -10.39
N ALA A 113 2.29 -13.19 -10.54
CA ALA A 113 1.81 -12.39 -9.42
C ALA A 113 0.41 -11.85 -9.69
N VAL A 114 -0.46 -11.92 -8.69
CA VAL A 114 -1.83 -11.40 -8.74
C VAL A 114 -2.19 -10.74 -7.41
N GLY A 115 -3.00 -9.73 -7.48
CA GLY A 115 -3.64 -9.07 -6.35
C GLY A 115 -4.86 -8.31 -6.83
N GLY A 116 -5.43 -7.43 -6.02
CA GLY A 116 -6.64 -6.79 -6.50
C GLY A 116 -7.22 -5.74 -5.57
N THR A 117 -8.53 -5.72 -5.43
CA THR A 117 -9.29 -4.64 -4.81
C THR A 117 -9.10 -4.61 -3.30
N GLU A 118 -8.84 -3.43 -2.79
CA GLU A 118 -8.93 -3.10 -1.38
C GLU A 118 -10.32 -2.51 -1.12
N LEU A 119 -11.16 -3.25 -0.39
CA LEU A 119 -12.48 -2.81 0.04
C LEU A 119 -12.37 -2.06 1.37
N ASP A 120 -13.24 -1.10 1.56
CA ASP A 120 -13.36 -0.42 2.84
C ASP A 120 -14.01 -1.31 3.90
N PHE A 121 -13.59 -1.15 5.15
CA PHE A 121 -14.30 -1.76 6.27
C PHE A 121 -15.72 -1.18 6.40
N PRO A 122 -16.72 -2.01 6.71
CA PRO A 122 -18.09 -1.53 6.92
C PRO A 122 -18.21 -0.48 8.05
N SER A 123 -17.38 -0.62 9.08
CA SER A 123 -17.41 0.20 10.30
C SER A 123 -16.39 1.33 10.33
N GLN A 124 -16.10 1.96 9.18
CA GLN A 124 -15.20 3.10 9.14
C GLN A 124 -15.82 4.36 9.73
N SER A 125 -15.02 5.12 10.49
CA SER A 125 -15.36 6.47 10.94
C SER A 125 -15.47 7.43 9.73
N TYR A 126 -16.04 8.62 9.96
CA TYR A 126 -16.11 9.66 8.94
C TYR A 126 -14.72 9.99 8.36
N ILE A 127 -13.72 10.19 9.22
CA ILE A 127 -12.34 10.52 8.81
C ILE A 127 -11.72 9.38 8.00
N GLU A 128 -11.86 8.12 8.44
CA GLU A 128 -11.35 6.97 7.71
C GLU A 128 -11.99 6.84 6.32
N LYS A 129 -13.27 7.18 6.17
CA LYS A 129 -13.95 7.25 4.87
C LYS A 129 -13.38 8.36 3.98
N CYS A 130 -13.11 9.55 4.53
CA CYS A 130 -12.47 10.64 3.79
C CYS A 130 -11.06 10.26 3.31
N VAL A 131 -10.27 9.62 4.17
CA VAL A 131 -8.92 9.11 3.82
C VAL A 131 -9.01 8.02 2.76
N SER A 132 -9.96 7.08 2.88
CA SER A 132 -10.19 6.07 1.84
C SER A 132 -10.54 6.70 0.50
N ASN A 133 -11.43 7.67 0.49
CA ASN A 133 -11.83 8.41 -0.70
C ASN A 133 -10.64 9.14 -1.33
N ALA A 134 -9.84 9.85 -0.53
CA ALA A 134 -8.62 10.50 -1.01
C ALA A 134 -7.64 9.48 -1.62
N GLY A 135 -7.51 8.29 -1.03
CA GLY A 135 -6.71 7.19 -1.59
C GLY A 135 -7.24 6.61 -2.93
N ARG A 136 -8.48 6.93 -3.32
CA ARG A 136 -9.05 6.59 -4.63
C ARG A 136 -8.80 7.66 -5.68
N SER A 137 -8.47 8.89 -5.27
CA SER A 137 -8.19 9.99 -6.16
C SER A 137 -6.86 9.79 -6.90
N PHE A 138 -6.86 10.03 -8.21
CA PHE A 138 -5.64 10.03 -9.01
C PHE A 138 -4.68 11.16 -8.59
N LEU A 139 -5.19 12.23 -7.99
CA LEU A 139 -4.39 13.34 -7.48
C LEU A 139 -3.50 12.95 -6.30
N VAL A 140 -3.97 12.03 -5.45
CA VAL A 140 -3.24 11.58 -4.26
C VAL A 140 -2.35 10.37 -4.56
N THR A 141 -2.80 9.51 -5.46
CA THR A 141 -2.12 8.26 -5.81
C THR A 141 -1.83 8.23 -7.30
N VAL A 142 -0.93 9.12 -7.77
CA VAL A 142 -0.60 9.42 -9.17
C VAL A 142 -0.50 8.19 -10.11
N LEU A 143 -0.31 7.00 -9.58
CA LEU A 143 -0.19 5.76 -10.34
C LEU A 143 -1.05 4.61 -9.81
N ASN A 144 -1.94 4.87 -8.85
CA ASN A 144 -2.70 3.83 -8.19
C ASN A 144 -4.22 3.93 -8.45
N PHE A 145 -4.63 3.50 -9.62
CA PHE A 145 -6.05 3.41 -9.99
C PHE A 145 -6.77 2.16 -9.45
N ARG A 146 -6.11 1.34 -8.63
CA ARG A 146 -6.56 -0.01 -8.27
C ARG A 146 -7.88 -0.09 -7.53
N LYS A 147 -8.16 0.86 -6.65
CA LYS A 147 -9.42 0.85 -5.89
C LYS A 147 -10.68 1.04 -6.77
N ASN A 148 -10.50 1.54 -7.99
CA ASN A 148 -11.59 1.88 -8.89
C ASN A 148 -11.71 0.96 -10.12
N LEU A 149 -10.80 0.02 -10.33
CA LEU A 149 -10.83 -0.85 -11.51
C LEU A 149 -11.87 -1.95 -11.35
N LYS A 150 -12.81 -2.02 -12.31
CA LYS A 150 -13.85 -3.05 -12.36
C LYS A 150 -13.46 -4.26 -13.22
N LYS A 151 -12.37 -4.15 -13.99
CA LYS A 151 -11.89 -5.19 -14.92
C LYS A 151 -10.45 -5.58 -14.57
N GLU A 152 -10.08 -6.78 -14.96
CA GLU A 152 -8.68 -7.23 -14.85
C GLU A 152 -7.77 -6.39 -15.72
N LYS A 153 -6.56 -6.12 -15.20
CA LYS A 153 -5.55 -5.32 -15.92
C LYS A 153 -4.15 -5.74 -15.51
N TYR A 154 -3.26 -5.90 -16.49
CA TYR A 154 -1.83 -5.99 -16.21
C TYR A 154 -1.34 -4.65 -15.67
N CYS A 155 -0.50 -4.71 -14.65
CA CYS A 155 -0.03 -3.52 -13.93
C CYS A 155 1.46 -3.59 -13.63
N ASN A 156 2.02 -2.44 -13.29
CA ASN A 156 3.45 -2.31 -13.05
C ASN A 156 3.88 -2.87 -11.69
N TYR A 157 3.01 -2.85 -10.71
CA TYR A 157 3.22 -3.37 -9.36
C TYR A 157 1.87 -3.56 -8.67
N LEU A 158 1.88 -4.28 -7.56
CA LEU A 158 0.75 -4.41 -6.64
C LEU A 158 1.24 -4.15 -5.22
N PRO A 159 0.43 -3.54 -4.34
CA PRO A 159 0.77 -3.45 -2.93
C PRO A 159 0.81 -4.82 -2.31
N THR A 160 1.76 -4.98 -1.41
CA THR A 160 1.96 -6.22 -0.69
C THR A 160 0.90 -6.52 0.37
N CYS A 161 0.01 -5.58 0.66
CA CYS A 161 -1.17 -5.86 1.50
C CYS A 161 -2.16 -6.83 0.84
N ASN A 162 -2.09 -6.99 -0.51
CA ASN A 162 -2.93 -7.92 -1.28
C ASN A 162 -2.14 -8.46 -2.49
N LEU A 163 -1.16 -9.30 -2.23
CA LEU A 163 -0.31 -9.86 -3.29
C LEU A 163 -0.15 -11.37 -3.10
N ILE A 164 -0.54 -12.14 -4.12
CA ILE A 164 -0.40 -13.60 -4.18
C ILE A 164 0.52 -13.94 -5.34
N LEU A 165 1.54 -14.78 -5.09
CA LEU A 165 2.51 -15.17 -6.11
C LEU A 165 3.18 -16.51 -5.81
N GLU A 166 3.89 -17.03 -6.80
CA GLU A 166 4.72 -18.22 -6.61
C GLU A 166 5.98 -17.88 -5.79
N LYS A 167 6.29 -18.70 -4.81
CA LYS A 167 7.52 -18.58 -4.00
C LYS A 167 8.78 -18.63 -4.84
N LYS A 168 8.84 -19.49 -5.88
CA LYS A 168 10.00 -19.57 -6.78
C LYS A 168 10.25 -18.27 -7.50
N THR A 169 9.17 -17.58 -7.95
CA THR A 169 9.25 -16.28 -8.60
C THR A 169 9.75 -15.21 -7.63
N TYR A 170 9.23 -15.17 -6.39
CA TYR A 170 9.69 -14.25 -5.37
C TYR A 170 11.21 -14.37 -5.13
N LYS A 171 11.70 -15.60 -4.98
CA LYS A 171 13.13 -15.88 -4.76
C LYS A 171 13.97 -15.54 -5.98
N LYS A 172 13.52 -15.86 -7.20
CA LYS A 172 14.23 -15.61 -8.45
C LYS A 172 14.53 -14.12 -8.67
N VAL A 173 13.62 -13.24 -8.26
CA VAL A 173 13.81 -11.79 -8.39
C VAL A 173 14.51 -11.15 -7.18
N GLY A 174 14.97 -11.96 -6.22
CA GLY A 174 15.76 -11.53 -5.08
C GLY A 174 14.93 -11.02 -3.87
N GLY A 175 13.62 -11.33 -3.82
CA GLY A 175 12.76 -10.92 -2.69
C GLY A 175 12.52 -9.40 -2.61
N MET A 176 12.10 -8.92 -1.44
CA MET A 176 11.93 -7.48 -1.17
C MET A 176 13.29 -6.81 -0.86
N ASN A 177 13.45 -5.57 -1.29
CA ASN A 177 14.62 -4.78 -0.93
C ASN A 177 14.50 -4.31 0.53
N ALA A 178 15.30 -4.92 1.42
CA ALA A 178 15.28 -4.64 2.85
C ALA A 178 15.75 -3.22 3.23
N ASN A 179 16.48 -2.54 2.32
CA ASN A 179 16.97 -1.19 2.56
C ASN A 179 15.90 -0.12 2.31
N LEU A 180 14.78 -0.47 1.69
CA LEU A 180 13.67 0.43 1.46
C LEU A 180 12.71 0.41 2.67
N VAL A 181 12.40 1.58 3.18
CA VAL A 181 11.38 1.77 4.22
C VAL A 181 9.99 1.92 3.58
N THR A 182 9.95 2.49 2.38
CA THR A 182 8.74 2.64 1.54
C THR A 182 9.11 2.43 0.09
N GLY A 183 8.12 2.00 -0.71
CA GLY A 183 8.31 1.75 -2.14
C GLY A 183 8.96 0.40 -2.44
N GLU A 184 9.08 -0.49 -1.45
CA GLU A 184 9.61 -1.84 -1.63
C GLU A 184 8.74 -2.68 -2.57
N ASP A 185 7.43 -2.43 -2.60
CA ASP A 185 6.49 -3.06 -3.52
C ASP A 185 6.63 -2.53 -4.96
N TRP A 186 6.96 -1.26 -5.14
CA TRP A 186 7.28 -0.69 -6.45
C TRP A 186 8.57 -1.26 -7.02
N ASP A 187 9.64 -1.26 -6.22
CA ASP A 187 10.93 -1.85 -6.60
C ASP A 187 10.76 -3.34 -6.95
N PHE A 188 10.01 -4.07 -6.12
CA PHE A 188 9.73 -5.49 -6.37
C PHE A 188 8.96 -5.71 -7.66
N GLY A 189 7.91 -4.92 -7.93
CA GLY A 189 7.13 -4.98 -9.16
C GLY A 189 7.98 -4.66 -10.39
N GLU A 190 8.90 -3.71 -10.29
CA GLU A 190 9.83 -3.39 -11.39
C GLU A 190 10.80 -4.55 -11.67
N ARG A 191 11.34 -5.19 -10.62
CA ARG A 191 12.23 -6.35 -10.79
C ARG A 191 11.47 -7.55 -11.36
N LEU A 192 10.21 -7.79 -10.97
CA LEU A 192 9.36 -8.80 -11.60
C LEU A 192 9.27 -8.56 -13.13
N ARG A 193 8.87 -7.33 -13.54
CA ARG A 193 8.71 -7.00 -14.96
C ARG A 193 10.02 -7.11 -15.76
N LYS A 194 11.14 -6.67 -15.19
CA LYS A 194 12.47 -6.80 -15.83
C LYS A 194 12.87 -8.25 -16.05
N ASN A 195 12.37 -9.16 -15.24
CA ASN A 195 12.53 -10.60 -15.41
C ASN A 195 11.42 -11.22 -16.28
N GLY A 196 10.69 -10.42 -17.08
CA GLY A 196 9.65 -10.89 -17.98
C GLY A 196 8.39 -11.41 -17.28
N LYS A 197 8.20 -11.11 -15.97
CA LYS A 197 7.09 -11.61 -15.17
C LYS A 197 5.87 -10.71 -15.29
N LYS A 198 4.69 -11.33 -15.42
CA LYS A 198 3.41 -10.64 -15.56
C LYS A 198 2.75 -10.46 -14.19
N ILE A 199 2.29 -9.24 -13.93
CA ILE A 199 1.56 -8.86 -12.72
C ILE A 199 0.13 -8.52 -13.11
N LEU A 200 -0.85 -9.21 -12.54
CA LEU A 200 -2.27 -9.02 -12.84
C LEU A 200 -3.00 -8.40 -11.65
N TYR A 201 -3.68 -7.30 -11.88
CA TYR A 201 -4.76 -6.85 -11.01
C TYR A 201 -6.05 -7.58 -11.39
N SER A 202 -6.78 -8.12 -10.38
CA SER A 202 -8.12 -8.66 -10.58
C SER A 202 -9.10 -8.12 -9.53
N PRO A 203 -10.28 -7.63 -9.95
CA PRO A 203 -11.31 -7.16 -9.02
C PRO A 203 -11.89 -8.28 -8.14
N ASN A 204 -11.62 -9.54 -8.45
CA ASN A 204 -12.09 -10.70 -7.70
C ASN A 204 -11.12 -11.14 -6.60
N VAL A 205 -9.86 -10.67 -6.60
CA VAL A 205 -8.89 -10.90 -5.54
C VAL A 205 -9.00 -9.75 -4.52
N ARG A 206 -9.94 -9.88 -3.58
CA ARG A 206 -10.36 -8.78 -2.70
C ARG A 206 -9.96 -8.99 -1.26
N ILE A 207 -9.56 -7.90 -0.62
CA ILE A 207 -9.40 -7.81 0.82
C ILE A 207 -10.20 -6.61 1.35
N PHE A 208 -10.55 -6.65 2.63
CA PHE A 208 -10.94 -5.45 3.38
C PHE A 208 -9.68 -4.89 4.01
N HIS A 209 -9.43 -3.61 3.84
CA HIS A 209 -8.26 -2.95 4.40
C HIS A 209 -8.69 -1.73 5.21
N LYS A 210 -8.21 -1.62 6.44
CA LYS A 210 -8.55 -0.52 7.33
C LYS A 210 -7.90 0.76 6.83
N SER A 211 -8.71 1.80 6.64
CA SER A 211 -8.18 3.12 6.32
C SER A 211 -7.59 3.77 7.58
N ARG A 212 -6.59 4.62 7.36
CA ARG A 212 -5.92 5.36 8.44
C ARG A 212 -6.79 6.49 8.95
N ASP A 213 -6.59 6.89 10.19
CA ASP A 213 -7.02 8.20 10.67
C ASP A 213 -6.21 9.32 10.00
N LEU A 214 -6.62 10.58 10.17
CA LEU A 214 -6.00 11.72 9.52
C LEU A 214 -4.52 11.92 9.92
N LYS A 215 -4.19 11.71 11.20
CA LYS A 215 -2.83 11.85 11.72
C LYS A 215 -1.89 10.83 11.10
N ASN A 216 -2.32 9.57 11.02
CA ASN A 216 -1.55 8.49 10.43
C ASN A 216 -1.48 8.61 8.91
N PHE A 217 -2.54 9.12 8.25
CA PHE A 217 -2.49 9.46 6.83
C PHE A 217 -1.46 10.56 6.54
N PHE A 218 -1.48 11.66 7.30
CA PHE A 218 -0.50 12.74 7.17
C PHE A 218 0.94 12.23 7.33
N ARG A 219 1.20 11.46 8.38
CA ARG A 219 2.53 10.85 8.60
C ARG A 219 2.96 9.94 7.46
N GLN A 220 2.06 9.09 6.98
CA GLN A 220 2.33 8.22 5.84
C GLN A 220 2.71 9.02 4.60
N ARG A 221 1.98 10.10 4.31
CA ARG A 221 2.25 10.95 3.15
C ARG A 221 3.61 11.66 3.25
N LEU A 222 4.01 12.10 4.44
CA LEU A 222 5.36 12.64 4.70
C LEU A 222 6.44 11.61 4.36
N ILE A 223 6.30 10.39 4.87
CA ILE A 223 7.26 9.31 4.66
C ILE A 223 7.33 8.92 3.18
N TYR A 224 6.22 8.95 2.47
CA TYR A 224 6.21 8.70 1.03
C TYR A 224 7.00 9.77 0.28
N GLY A 225 6.90 11.04 0.66
CA GLY A 225 7.73 12.11 0.10
C GLY A 225 9.23 11.88 0.34
N GLU A 226 9.63 11.51 1.55
CA GLU A 226 11.02 11.12 1.84
C GLU A 226 11.45 9.91 1.00
N GLY A 227 10.58 8.92 0.84
CA GLY A 227 10.83 7.69 0.09
C GLY A 227 11.10 7.93 -1.39
N ILE A 228 10.49 8.95 -1.99
CA ILE A 228 10.72 9.34 -3.40
C ILE A 228 12.20 9.63 -3.64
N ILE A 229 12.85 10.40 -2.77
CA ILE A 229 14.27 10.73 -2.89
C ILE A 229 15.15 9.49 -2.73
N ASN A 230 14.80 8.59 -1.81
CA ASN A 230 15.53 7.35 -1.63
C ASN A 230 15.43 6.44 -2.87
N LEU A 231 14.25 6.36 -3.48
CA LEU A 231 14.05 5.61 -4.73
C LEU A 231 14.83 6.21 -5.91
N LEU A 232 14.84 7.55 -6.04
CA LEU A 232 15.60 8.25 -7.08
C LEU A 232 17.12 8.07 -6.94
N LYS A 233 17.64 7.95 -5.71
CA LYS A 233 19.06 7.64 -5.45
C LYS A 233 19.44 6.24 -5.89
N ILE A 234 18.53 5.27 -5.73
CA ILE A 234 18.76 3.89 -6.14
C ILE A 234 18.65 3.75 -7.65
N LYS A 235 17.69 4.47 -8.25
CA LYS A 235 17.39 4.34 -9.68
C LYS A 235 16.69 5.57 -10.23
N LYS A 236 17.23 6.09 -11.33
CA LYS A 236 16.58 7.13 -12.11
C LYS A 236 15.48 6.51 -12.98
N ASN A 237 14.23 6.61 -12.56
CA ASN A 237 13.04 6.13 -13.29
C ASN A 237 12.06 7.28 -13.49
N PHE A 238 11.50 7.38 -14.70
CA PHE A 238 10.54 8.44 -15.05
C PHE A 238 9.38 8.55 -14.06
N PHE A 239 8.84 7.42 -13.60
CA PHE A 239 7.73 7.43 -12.62
C PHE A 239 8.12 7.98 -11.25
N TYR A 240 9.39 7.82 -10.83
CA TYR A 240 9.87 8.43 -9.59
C TYR A 240 10.05 9.94 -9.76
N PHE A 241 10.52 10.39 -10.95
CA PHE A 241 10.55 11.82 -11.28
C PHE A 241 9.15 12.43 -11.31
N LEU A 242 8.17 11.74 -11.89
CA LEU A 242 6.78 12.21 -11.89
C LEU A 242 6.24 12.44 -10.47
N SER A 243 6.71 11.66 -9.49
CA SER A 243 6.32 11.84 -8.09
C SER A 243 6.85 13.13 -7.45
N LEU A 244 7.85 13.81 -8.07
CA LEU A 244 8.31 15.13 -7.64
C LEU A 244 7.25 16.23 -7.89
N ILE A 245 6.17 15.94 -8.60
CA ILE A 245 5.06 16.89 -8.81
C ILE A 245 4.54 17.45 -7.47
N PHE A 246 4.56 16.67 -6.39
CA PHE A 246 4.17 17.13 -5.07
C PHE A 246 5.14 18.17 -4.50
N LEU A 247 6.44 18.04 -4.78
CA LEU A 247 7.43 19.05 -4.41
C LEU A 247 7.24 20.32 -5.21
N PHE A 248 7.07 20.22 -6.53
CA PHE A 248 6.82 21.38 -7.38
C PHE A 248 5.53 22.10 -7.00
N PHE A 249 4.49 21.33 -6.64
CA PHE A 249 3.26 21.91 -6.13
C PHE A 249 3.47 22.66 -4.80
N LEU A 250 4.26 22.11 -3.88
CA LEU A 250 4.62 22.81 -2.63
C LEU A 250 5.41 24.08 -2.91
N VAL A 251 6.40 24.05 -3.80
CA VAL A 251 7.19 25.24 -4.20
C VAL A 251 6.29 26.30 -4.83
N PHE A 252 5.35 25.89 -5.68
CA PHE A 252 4.33 26.78 -6.22
C PHE A 252 3.51 27.44 -5.11
N LEU A 253 3.02 26.70 -4.11
CA LEU A 253 2.30 27.29 -2.98
C LEU A 253 3.17 28.26 -2.17
N LEU A 254 4.44 27.93 -1.94
CA LEU A 254 5.39 28.79 -1.22
C LEU A 254 5.78 30.06 -2.00
N SER A 255 5.57 30.09 -3.31
CA SER A 255 5.79 31.28 -4.13
C SER A 255 4.68 32.34 -4.00
N PHE A 256 3.65 32.10 -3.19
CA PHE A 256 2.57 33.07 -2.94
C PHE A 256 3.05 34.48 -2.60
N PRO A 257 4.07 34.73 -1.76
CA PRO A 257 4.53 36.11 -1.47
C PRO A 257 4.97 36.90 -2.71
N ILE A 258 5.41 36.20 -3.78
CA ILE A 258 5.85 36.83 -5.03
C ILE A 258 4.68 37.58 -5.74
N VAL A 259 3.43 37.12 -5.48
CA VAL A 259 2.21 37.71 -6.03
C VAL A 259 2.12 39.25 -5.72
N PHE A 260 2.59 39.65 -4.54
CA PHE A 260 2.54 41.05 -4.10
C PHE A 260 3.53 41.96 -4.84
N PHE A 261 4.58 41.41 -5.42
CA PHE A 261 5.63 42.19 -6.10
C PHE A 261 5.46 42.13 -7.64
N TYR A 262 4.78 41.13 -8.16
CA TYR A 262 4.67 40.86 -9.60
C TYR A 262 3.22 40.62 -10.02
N PRO A 263 2.46 41.64 -10.50
CA PRO A 263 1.03 41.46 -10.84
C PRO A 263 0.75 40.41 -11.90
N ILE A 264 1.66 40.23 -12.86
CA ILE A 264 1.53 39.18 -13.89
C ILE A 264 1.61 37.81 -13.23
N TRP A 265 2.57 37.59 -12.31
CA TRP A 265 2.68 36.38 -11.53
C TRP A 265 1.41 36.14 -10.69
N GLY A 266 0.83 37.20 -10.11
CA GLY A 266 -0.43 37.14 -9.37
C GLY A 266 -1.57 36.55 -10.19
N LYS A 267 -1.74 37.02 -11.43
CA LYS A 267 -2.76 36.48 -12.35
C LYS A 267 -2.50 34.97 -12.68
N ILE A 268 -1.26 34.64 -13.02
CA ILE A 268 -0.87 33.26 -13.33
C ILE A 268 -1.12 32.34 -12.11
N TYR A 269 -0.65 32.75 -10.93
CA TYR A 269 -0.79 32.02 -9.68
C TYR A 269 -2.27 31.73 -9.36
N THR A 270 -3.11 32.78 -9.41
CA THR A 270 -4.54 32.68 -9.11
C THR A 270 -5.25 31.73 -10.08
N ASN A 271 -4.98 31.88 -11.38
CA ASN A 271 -5.59 30.99 -12.39
C ASN A 271 -5.18 29.50 -12.20
N ILE A 272 -3.90 29.23 -11.93
CA ILE A 272 -3.44 27.88 -11.67
C ILE A 272 -4.08 27.31 -10.39
N LEU A 273 -4.17 28.12 -9.34
CA LEU A 273 -4.77 27.71 -8.08
C LEU A 273 -6.27 27.42 -8.23
N ILE A 274 -7.01 28.28 -8.91
CA ILE A 274 -8.44 28.08 -9.18
C ILE A 274 -8.63 26.80 -10.00
N PHE A 275 -7.84 26.60 -11.07
CA PHE A 275 -7.91 25.41 -11.88
C PHE A 275 -7.62 24.12 -11.08
N TYR A 276 -6.58 24.15 -10.25
CA TYR A 276 -6.27 23.03 -9.36
C TYR A 276 -7.41 22.75 -8.37
N LEU A 277 -7.95 23.78 -7.71
CA LEU A 277 -9.07 23.62 -6.77
C LEU A 277 -10.33 23.09 -7.48
N ALA A 278 -10.58 23.50 -8.71
CA ALA A 278 -11.67 22.96 -9.53
C ALA A 278 -11.47 21.46 -9.80
N ILE A 279 -10.27 21.04 -10.16
CA ILE A 279 -9.97 19.60 -10.36
C ILE A 279 -10.21 18.81 -9.06
N VAL A 280 -9.72 19.32 -7.92
CA VAL A 280 -9.94 18.66 -6.60
C VAL A 280 -11.42 18.61 -6.28
N PHE A 281 -12.18 19.68 -6.57
CA PHE A 281 -13.62 19.73 -6.37
C PHE A 281 -14.34 18.64 -7.18
N PHE A 282 -14.12 18.59 -8.48
CA PHE A 282 -14.77 17.60 -9.36
C PHE A 282 -14.37 16.16 -9.01
N GLU A 283 -13.10 15.92 -8.67
CA GLU A 283 -12.65 14.60 -8.26
C GLU A 283 -13.29 14.18 -6.93
N SER A 284 -13.41 15.11 -5.97
CA SER A 284 -14.08 14.86 -4.69
C SER A 284 -15.58 14.58 -4.88
N ALA A 285 -16.26 15.32 -5.75
CA ALA A 285 -17.67 15.11 -6.08
C ALA A 285 -17.91 13.76 -6.76
N LYS A 286 -17.02 13.36 -7.67
CA LYS A 286 -17.07 12.06 -8.35
C LYS A 286 -16.91 10.88 -7.40
N ILE A 287 -16.04 11.00 -6.40
CA ILE A 287 -15.73 9.94 -5.45
C ILE A 287 -16.77 9.88 -4.32
N SER A 288 -17.22 11.03 -3.84
CA SER A 288 -18.07 11.14 -2.66
C SER A 288 -19.54 11.35 -3.05
N LYS A 289 -20.40 10.39 -2.69
CA LYS A 289 -21.84 10.48 -2.96
C LYS A 289 -22.62 11.29 -1.90
N ASN A 290 -21.98 11.64 -0.78
CA ASN A 290 -22.59 12.34 0.34
C ASN A 290 -21.93 13.72 0.50
N PRO A 291 -22.71 14.85 0.65
CA PRO A 291 -22.16 16.20 0.78
C PRO A 291 -21.14 16.36 1.91
N LEU A 292 -21.40 15.75 3.10
CA LEU A 292 -20.45 15.79 4.19
C LEU A 292 -19.15 15.07 3.85
N LEU A 293 -19.21 13.88 3.25
CA LEU A 293 -18.03 13.14 2.79
C LEU A 293 -17.30 13.87 1.66
N PHE A 294 -18.02 14.59 0.80
CA PHE A 294 -17.43 15.43 -0.24
C PHE A 294 -16.47 16.46 0.37
N LEU A 295 -16.94 17.25 1.33
CA LEU A 295 -16.14 18.30 1.95
C LEU A 295 -14.89 17.73 2.65
N GLY A 296 -15.06 16.67 3.45
CA GLY A 296 -13.95 16.00 4.12
C GLY A 296 -12.96 15.36 3.13
N THR A 297 -13.46 14.78 2.03
CA THR A 297 -12.61 14.21 0.95
C THR A 297 -11.82 15.31 0.26
N PHE A 298 -12.44 16.46 -0.05
CA PHE A 298 -11.80 17.62 -0.65
C PHE A 298 -10.56 18.07 0.15
N PHE A 299 -10.74 18.32 1.45
CA PHE A 299 -9.62 18.71 2.31
C PHE A 299 -8.58 17.59 2.48
N THR A 300 -9.01 16.33 2.52
CA THR A 300 -8.07 15.21 2.64
C THR A 300 -7.22 15.05 1.38
N ILE A 301 -7.75 15.33 0.18
CA ILE A 301 -6.98 15.36 -1.07
C ILE A 301 -5.94 16.48 -1.03
N LEU A 302 -6.30 17.69 -0.57
CA LEU A 302 -5.34 18.80 -0.43
C LEU A 302 -4.18 18.40 0.50
N ILE A 303 -4.48 17.85 1.67
CA ILE A 303 -3.46 17.34 2.61
C ILE A 303 -2.60 16.27 1.92
N GLY A 304 -3.24 15.35 1.19
CA GLY A 304 -2.57 14.27 0.47
C GLY A 304 -1.59 14.73 -0.60
N ASN A 305 -1.78 15.92 -1.16
CA ASN A 305 -0.91 16.50 -2.20
C ASN A 305 0.20 17.38 -1.62
N ILE A 306 -0.07 18.14 -0.56
CA ILE A 306 0.91 19.04 0.07
C ILE A 306 1.94 18.24 0.87
N THR A 307 1.48 17.27 1.64
CA THR A 307 2.30 16.56 2.62
C THR A 307 3.48 15.79 2.02
N PRO A 308 3.37 15.08 0.88
CA PRO A 308 4.53 14.44 0.26
C PRO A 308 5.58 15.45 -0.20
N GLY A 309 5.15 16.63 -0.68
CA GLY A 309 6.05 17.73 -1.04
C GLY A 309 6.90 18.15 0.16
N ILE A 310 6.28 18.31 1.33
CA ILE A 310 6.97 18.63 2.59
C ILE A 310 7.99 17.53 2.94
N GLY A 311 7.59 16.26 2.87
CA GLY A 311 8.49 15.13 3.14
C GLY A 311 9.69 15.08 2.19
N THR A 312 9.46 15.36 0.90
CA THR A 312 10.51 15.44 -0.11
C THR A 312 11.46 16.61 0.18
N LEU A 313 10.94 17.78 0.50
CA LEU A 313 11.74 18.97 0.83
C LEU A 313 12.62 18.73 2.05
N ILE A 314 12.05 18.20 3.14
CA ILE A 314 12.79 17.85 4.38
C ILE A 314 13.96 16.93 4.03
N LYS A 315 13.75 15.93 3.17
CA LYS A 315 14.81 15.00 2.75
C LYS A 315 15.89 15.66 1.90
N ILE A 316 15.53 16.57 1.00
CA ILE A 316 16.49 17.34 0.19
C ILE A 316 17.36 18.22 1.07
N LEU A 317 16.79 18.85 2.11
CA LEU A 317 17.50 19.68 3.08
C LEU A 317 18.42 18.86 4.03
N GLY A 318 18.53 17.53 3.84
CA GLY A 318 19.41 16.67 4.61
C GLY A 318 18.78 16.14 5.92
N PHE A 319 17.58 16.57 6.28
CA PHE A 319 16.88 16.04 7.44
C PHE A 319 16.27 14.68 7.12
N ASN A 320 16.33 13.76 8.06
CA ASN A 320 15.61 12.49 7.99
C ASN A 320 14.41 12.57 8.92
N LEU A 321 13.22 12.41 8.38
CA LEU A 321 12.03 12.09 9.15
C LEU A 321 12.28 10.70 9.72
N ASN A 322 12.97 10.57 10.83
CA ASN A 322 13.44 9.34 11.44
C ASN A 322 12.36 8.24 11.28
N SER A 323 12.29 7.71 10.06
CA SER A 323 11.23 6.80 9.59
C SER A 323 11.11 5.58 10.52
N LYS A 324 12.24 5.14 11.09
CA LYS A 324 12.26 4.11 12.14
C LYS A 324 11.54 4.55 13.43
N LYS A 325 11.62 5.83 13.80
CA LYS A 325 11.00 6.39 15.02
C LYS A 325 9.51 6.71 14.81
N ILE A 326 9.15 7.17 13.62
CA ILE A 326 7.77 7.41 13.22
C ILE A 326 7.01 6.08 13.05
N TYR A 327 7.65 5.07 12.44
CA TYR A 327 7.08 3.71 12.36
C TYR A 327 7.06 2.95 13.69
N LYS A 328 7.79 3.39 14.73
CA LYS A 328 7.66 2.80 16.09
C LYS A 328 6.32 3.11 16.75
N ASN A 329 5.58 4.11 16.26
CA ASN A 329 4.32 4.57 16.82
C ASN A 329 3.10 4.25 15.91
N PHE A 330 3.26 3.34 14.93
CA PHE A 330 2.17 2.75 14.13
C PHE A 330 1.81 1.36 14.62
#